data_cb3e11c229db352ed95f88b41f981eda
#
_entry.id   cb3e11c229db352ed95f88b41f981eda
#
_cell.length_a   1.000
_cell.length_b   1.000
_cell.length_c   1.000
_cell.angle_alpha   90.00
_cell.angle_beta   90.00
_cell.angle_gamma   90.00
#
_symmetry.space_group_name_H-M   'P 1'
#
loop_
_entity.id
_entity.type
_entity.pdbx_description
1 polymer ?
#
loop_
_entity_poly.entity_id
_entity_poly.type
_entity_poly.pdbx_seq_one_letter_code
_entity_poly.pdbx_strand_id
1 'polypeptide(L)'
;MADFLADRELSIGDYVLSGGEMAAAVIVEAVMRLLPGAVGNEASTQQESFTVDSKANDSNGADSTCGSNGLLDYPHYTRPAEFRGIAVPEALMSGNHEQIRRWRRQRALEKTLRNRPDLLEGAMLSQEDQEFLAAIKKHRG
;
A
#
# COMPACT_ATOMS: atom_id res chain seq x y z
N MET A 1 -3.11 -10.99 -35.27
CA MET A 1 -4.11 -9.90 -35.16
C MET A 1 -3.64 -8.87 -34.13
N ALA A 2 -3.21 -9.24 -32.94
CA ALA A 2 -2.69 -8.29 -31.93
C ALA A 2 -1.56 -7.42 -32.49
N ASP A 3 -0.59 -8.01 -33.18
CA ASP A 3 0.60 -7.32 -33.74
C ASP A 3 0.28 -6.21 -34.75
N PHE A 4 -0.94 -6.17 -35.27
CA PHE A 4 -1.36 -5.19 -36.29
C PHE A 4 -2.41 -4.19 -35.82
N LEU A 5 -3.08 -4.46 -34.69
CA LEU A 5 -4.23 -3.66 -34.23
C LEU A 5 -4.09 -3.15 -32.82
N ALA A 6 -3.17 -3.72 -32.04
CA ALA A 6 -2.95 -3.32 -30.64
C ALA A 6 -1.66 -2.54 -30.50
N ASP A 7 -1.72 -1.40 -29.84
CA ASP A 7 -0.54 -0.59 -29.48
C ASP A 7 0.24 -1.23 -28.32
N ARG A 8 -0.44 -1.99 -27.48
CA ARG A 8 0.12 -2.69 -26.31
C ARG A 8 -0.62 -3.97 -25.99
N GLU A 9 0.13 -4.96 -25.54
CA GLU A 9 -0.37 -6.17 -24.90
C GLU A 9 -0.05 -6.14 -23.42
N LEU A 10 -1.06 -6.40 -22.56
CA LEU A 10 -0.95 -6.34 -21.12
C LEU A 10 -1.39 -7.68 -20.50
N SER A 11 -0.61 -8.15 -19.53
CA SER A 11 -0.99 -9.28 -18.67
C SER A 11 -1.39 -8.77 -17.28
N ILE A 12 -2.44 -9.37 -16.70
CA ILE A 12 -2.86 -9.10 -15.31
C ILE A 12 -2.42 -10.22 -14.34
N GLY A 13 -1.73 -11.25 -14.84
CA GLY A 13 -1.22 -12.35 -14.03
C GLY A 13 -1.00 -13.64 -14.83
N ASP A 14 -0.33 -14.62 -14.21
CA ASP A 14 0.05 -15.90 -14.81
C ASP A 14 -1.08 -16.94 -14.67
N TYR A 15 -2.23 -16.64 -15.24
CA TYR A 15 -3.41 -17.52 -15.29
C TYR A 15 -4.20 -17.29 -16.57
N VAL A 16 -5.02 -18.28 -16.93
CA VAL A 16 -5.84 -18.23 -18.14
C VAL A 16 -7.28 -17.87 -17.79
N LEU A 17 -7.83 -16.90 -18.50
CA LEU A 17 -9.24 -16.51 -18.45
C LEU A 17 -9.96 -17.01 -19.72
N SER A 18 -11.26 -17.21 -19.63
CA SER A 18 -12.09 -17.61 -20.79
C SER A 18 -12.23 -16.50 -21.84
N GLY A 19 -11.96 -15.23 -21.46
CA GLY A 19 -11.99 -14.07 -22.34
C GLY A 19 -11.27 -12.88 -21.72
N GLY A 20 -11.06 -11.80 -22.47
CA GLY A 20 -10.36 -10.60 -22.04
C GLY A 20 -11.21 -9.60 -21.27
N GLU A 21 -12.53 -9.81 -21.13
CA GLU A 21 -13.48 -8.86 -20.58
C GLU A 21 -13.19 -8.55 -19.11
N MET A 22 -12.90 -9.60 -18.33
CA MET A 22 -12.57 -9.44 -16.91
C MET A 22 -11.22 -8.76 -16.71
N ALA A 23 -10.23 -9.09 -17.53
CA ALA A 23 -8.94 -8.42 -17.52
C ALA A 23 -9.08 -6.93 -17.86
N ALA A 24 -9.87 -6.59 -18.86
CA ALA A 24 -10.16 -5.22 -19.25
C ALA A 24 -10.88 -4.46 -18.10
N ALA A 25 -11.86 -5.10 -17.43
CA ALA A 25 -12.57 -4.50 -16.30
C ALA A 25 -11.61 -4.17 -15.15
N VAL A 26 -10.69 -5.07 -14.81
CA VAL A 26 -9.67 -4.83 -13.77
C VAL A 26 -8.76 -3.65 -14.13
N ILE A 27 -8.30 -3.57 -15.39
CA ILE A 27 -7.45 -2.47 -15.85
C ILE A 27 -8.22 -1.14 -15.82
N VAL A 28 -9.46 -1.12 -16.31
CA VAL A 28 -10.31 0.08 -16.30
C VAL A 28 -10.53 0.56 -14.87
N GLU A 29 -10.89 -0.32 -13.94
CA GLU A 29 -11.09 0.01 -12.52
C GLU A 29 -9.82 0.59 -11.90
N ALA A 30 -8.68 -0.04 -12.13
CA ALA A 30 -7.40 0.41 -11.61
C ALA A 30 -6.99 1.80 -12.14
N VAL A 31 -7.29 2.09 -13.41
CA VAL A 31 -6.96 3.38 -14.03
C VAL A 31 -7.97 4.46 -13.65
N MET A 32 -9.27 4.14 -13.66
CA MET A 32 -10.34 5.09 -13.37
C MET A 32 -10.18 5.75 -12.01
N ARG A 33 -9.78 4.99 -11.00
CA ARG A 33 -9.59 5.53 -9.65
C ARG A 33 -8.40 6.48 -9.51
N LEU A 34 -7.51 6.54 -10.49
CA LEU A 34 -6.40 7.51 -10.54
C LEU A 34 -6.81 8.85 -11.15
N LEU A 35 -7.99 8.92 -11.77
CA LEU A 35 -8.49 10.16 -12.36
C LEU A 35 -9.04 11.08 -11.27
N PRO A 36 -8.72 12.40 -11.31
CA PRO A 36 -9.25 13.35 -10.35
C PRO A 36 -10.79 13.34 -10.36
N GLY A 37 -11.39 13.29 -9.18
CA GLY A 37 -12.85 13.28 -9.01
C GLY A 37 -13.56 11.96 -9.30
N ALA A 38 -12.85 10.89 -9.71
CA ALA A 38 -13.46 9.58 -9.96
C ALA A 38 -13.79 8.84 -8.66
N VAL A 39 -13.04 9.12 -7.58
CA VAL A 39 -13.27 8.55 -6.25
C VAL A 39 -13.78 9.66 -5.32
N GLY A 40 -14.86 9.41 -4.59
CA GLY A 40 -15.51 10.41 -3.73
C GLY A 40 -14.64 10.91 -2.56
N ASN A 41 -13.56 10.22 -2.20
CA ASN A 41 -12.61 10.66 -1.19
C ASN A 41 -11.17 10.52 -1.74
N GLU A 42 -10.63 11.61 -2.25
CA GLU A 42 -9.27 11.66 -2.80
C GLU A 42 -8.18 11.32 -1.76
N ALA A 43 -8.43 11.58 -0.46
CA ALA A 43 -7.48 11.22 0.59
C ALA A 43 -7.30 9.69 0.74
N SER A 44 -8.29 8.90 0.33
CA SER A 44 -8.20 7.44 0.37
C SER A 44 -7.17 6.90 -0.61
N THR A 45 -7.04 7.50 -1.80
CA THR A 45 -6.09 7.06 -2.82
C THR A 45 -4.64 7.35 -2.45
N GLN A 46 -4.40 8.34 -1.59
CA GLN A 46 -3.05 8.72 -1.15
C GLN A 46 -2.43 7.72 -0.16
N GLN A 47 -3.25 6.90 0.50
CA GLN A 47 -2.81 5.93 1.52
C GLN A 47 -2.79 4.47 1.02
N GLU A 48 -3.05 4.26 -0.25
CA GLU A 48 -3.13 2.91 -0.83
C GLU A 48 -1.75 2.33 -1.17
N SER A 49 -1.71 1.00 -1.35
CA SER A 49 -0.51 0.30 -1.82
C SER A 49 -0.01 0.91 -3.13
N PHE A 50 1.31 0.98 -3.29
CA PHE A 50 2.00 1.49 -4.49
C PHE A 50 1.90 3.01 -4.72
N THR A 51 1.25 3.78 -3.87
CA THR A 51 1.22 5.23 -3.99
C THR A 51 2.58 5.80 -3.61
N VAL A 52 3.16 6.61 -4.51
CA VAL A 52 4.39 7.36 -4.26
C VAL A 52 4.03 8.82 -4.05
N ASP A 53 4.42 9.40 -2.92
CA ASP A 53 4.21 10.82 -2.65
C ASP A 53 5.01 11.68 -3.62
N SER A 54 4.33 12.28 -4.58
CA SER A 54 4.93 13.27 -5.49
C SER A 54 5.31 14.59 -4.79
N LYS A 55 4.96 14.77 -3.52
CA LYS A 55 5.20 15.99 -2.72
C LYS A 55 6.34 15.88 -1.71
N ALA A 56 7.14 14.81 -1.73
CA ALA A 56 8.26 14.63 -0.82
C ALA A 56 9.39 15.67 -0.94
N ASN A 57 9.27 16.64 -1.86
CA ASN A 57 10.27 17.69 -2.10
C ASN A 57 9.97 19.04 -1.42
N ASP A 58 8.82 19.22 -0.78
CA ASP A 58 8.54 20.46 -0.04
C ASP A 58 8.92 20.29 1.44
N SER A 59 10.07 20.86 1.75
CA SER A 59 10.76 20.93 3.03
C SER A 59 10.04 21.82 4.04
N ASN A 60 8.84 21.45 4.48
CA ASN A 60 8.25 22.02 5.68
C ASN A 60 7.51 20.92 6.44
N GLY A 61 8.13 20.45 7.48
CA GLY A 61 7.87 19.45 8.50
C GLY A 61 6.46 19.26 9.05
N ALA A 62 5.45 19.17 8.22
CA ALA A 62 4.11 18.84 8.65
C ALA A 62 3.54 17.75 7.75
N ASP A 63 3.44 16.55 8.31
CA ASP A 63 2.52 15.47 7.89
C ASP A 63 2.75 14.75 6.55
N SER A 64 3.97 14.71 6.03
CA SER A 64 4.32 14.09 4.74
C SER A 64 4.45 12.55 4.78
N THR A 65 3.93 11.86 5.77
CA THR A 65 4.16 10.42 5.97
C THR A 65 2.89 9.57 5.89
N CYS A 66 1.91 10.01 5.12
CA CYS A 66 0.67 9.25 5.01
C CYS A 66 0.57 8.36 3.76
N GLY A 67 1.50 8.49 2.80
CA GLY A 67 1.57 7.61 1.64
C GLY A 67 2.25 6.29 1.95
N SER A 68 1.94 5.25 1.18
CA SER A 68 2.61 3.95 1.29
C SER A 68 4.08 4.01 0.86
N ASN A 69 4.51 5.08 0.17
CA ASN A 69 5.86 5.26 -0.40
C ASN A 69 6.34 4.03 -1.18
N GLY A 70 5.44 3.45 -1.98
CA GLY A 70 5.70 2.24 -2.75
C GLY A 70 5.57 0.93 -1.98
N LEU A 71 5.27 0.96 -0.69
CA LEU A 71 5.02 -0.23 0.12
C LEU A 71 3.60 -0.75 -0.05
N LEU A 72 3.35 -1.97 0.43
CA LEU A 72 2.00 -2.47 0.63
C LEU A 72 1.33 -1.74 1.79
N ASP A 73 0.02 -1.54 1.67
CA ASP A 73 -0.78 -0.91 2.70
C ASP A 73 -0.83 -1.73 3.99
N TYR A 74 -1.00 -1.04 5.14
CA TYR A 74 -1.15 -1.65 6.46
C TYR A 74 -2.53 -2.28 6.65
N PRO A 75 -2.74 -3.15 7.69
CA PRO A 75 -4.04 -3.71 7.98
C PRO A 75 -5.06 -2.64 8.42
N HIS A 76 -6.23 -2.64 7.79
CA HIS A 76 -7.37 -1.81 8.20
C HIS A 76 -8.30 -2.60 9.11
N TYR A 77 -8.84 -1.92 10.12
CA TYR A 77 -9.78 -2.49 11.07
C TYR A 77 -11.13 -1.80 10.95
N THR A 78 -12.20 -2.58 11.12
CA THR A 78 -13.57 -2.09 11.14
C THR A 78 -14.25 -2.46 12.46
N ARG A 79 -15.44 -1.97 12.69
CA ARG A 79 -16.26 -2.33 13.86
C ARG A 79 -16.75 -3.78 13.78
N PRO A 80 -16.91 -4.46 14.93
CA PRO A 80 -16.66 -4.03 16.32
C PRO A 80 -15.17 -4.02 16.68
N ALA A 81 -14.80 -3.36 17.80
CA ALA A 81 -13.41 -3.28 18.29
C ALA A 81 -12.81 -4.63 18.69
N GLU A 82 -13.66 -5.62 18.99
CA GLU A 82 -13.28 -7.00 19.24
C GLU A 82 -14.21 -7.95 18.49
N PHE A 83 -13.62 -8.94 17.83
CA PHE A 83 -14.36 -9.99 17.12
C PHE A 83 -13.73 -11.36 17.37
N ARG A 84 -14.49 -12.30 17.94
CA ARG A 84 -14.05 -13.67 18.25
C ARG A 84 -12.75 -13.74 19.08
N GLY A 85 -12.61 -12.86 20.06
CA GLY A 85 -11.43 -12.80 20.92
C GLY A 85 -10.22 -12.11 20.29
N ILE A 86 -10.36 -11.56 19.07
CA ILE A 86 -9.32 -10.77 18.39
C ILE A 86 -9.69 -9.30 18.51
N ALA A 87 -8.91 -8.55 19.27
CA ALA A 87 -9.12 -7.12 19.48
C ALA A 87 -8.30 -6.28 18.47
N VAL A 88 -8.80 -5.07 18.22
CA VAL A 88 -8.03 -4.03 17.52
C VAL A 88 -6.79 -3.68 18.36
N PRO A 89 -5.59 -3.54 17.76
CA PRO A 89 -4.39 -3.18 18.48
C PRO A 89 -4.55 -1.90 19.31
N GLU A 90 -4.07 -1.91 20.55
CA GLU A 90 -4.19 -0.77 21.49
C GLU A 90 -3.59 0.51 20.93
N ALA A 91 -2.51 0.41 20.13
CA ALA A 91 -1.88 1.54 19.47
C ALA A 91 -2.87 2.34 18.61
N LEU A 92 -3.85 1.67 17.98
CA LEU A 92 -4.88 2.31 17.15
C LEU A 92 -6.01 2.93 17.99
N MET A 93 -6.17 2.49 19.23
CA MET A 93 -7.19 2.96 20.17
C MET A 93 -6.68 4.08 21.09
N SER A 94 -5.36 4.32 21.13
CA SER A 94 -4.70 5.24 22.07
C SER A 94 -5.03 6.72 21.84
N GLY A 95 -5.52 7.09 20.64
CA GLY A 95 -5.68 8.50 20.24
C GLY A 95 -4.37 9.24 19.99
N ASN A 96 -3.21 8.60 20.21
CA ASN A 96 -1.91 9.18 19.95
C ASN A 96 -1.56 9.03 18.46
N HIS A 97 -1.68 10.11 17.69
CA HIS A 97 -1.46 10.12 16.25
C HIS A 97 -0.06 9.65 15.85
N GLU A 98 0.96 9.94 16.65
CA GLU A 98 2.33 9.52 16.36
C GLU A 98 2.51 8.01 16.56
N GLN A 99 1.97 7.44 17.63
CA GLN A 99 1.98 6.00 17.84
C GLN A 99 1.19 5.25 16.76
N ILE A 100 0.04 5.80 16.36
CA ILE A 100 -0.78 5.22 15.27
C ILE A 100 0.01 5.23 13.97
N ARG A 101 0.65 6.35 13.62
CA ARG A 101 1.47 6.49 12.41
C ARG A 101 2.64 5.50 12.40
N ARG A 102 3.40 5.43 13.50
CA ARG A 102 4.52 4.49 13.67
C ARG A 102 4.03 3.04 13.52
N TRP A 103 2.93 2.68 14.16
CA TRP A 103 2.33 1.34 14.07
C TRP A 103 1.95 1.00 12.63
N ARG A 104 1.26 1.90 11.93
CA ARG A 104 0.87 1.73 10.53
C ARG A 104 2.09 1.50 9.63
N ARG A 105 3.13 2.32 9.80
CA ARG A 105 4.38 2.20 9.04
C ARG A 105 5.06 0.86 9.28
N GLN A 106 5.18 0.42 10.51
CA GLN A 106 5.76 -0.87 10.87
C GLN A 106 4.98 -2.04 10.27
N ARG A 107 3.65 -2.00 10.30
CA ARG A 107 2.81 -3.05 9.70
C ARG A 107 2.92 -3.08 8.18
N ALA A 108 2.99 -1.94 7.52
CA ALA A 108 3.24 -1.85 6.08
C ALA A 108 4.58 -2.47 5.70
N LEU A 109 5.66 -2.14 6.42
CA LEU A 109 7.00 -2.72 6.22
C LEU A 109 7.01 -4.24 6.43
N GLU A 110 6.41 -4.74 7.51
CA GLU A 110 6.31 -6.17 7.79
C GLU A 110 5.55 -6.93 6.72
N LYS A 111 4.40 -6.39 6.29
CA LYS A 111 3.58 -6.96 5.22
C LYS A 111 4.32 -6.98 3.88
N THR A 112 5.02 -5.89 3.56
CA THR A 112 5.81 -5.78 2.34
C THR A 112 6.97 -6.76 2.35
N LEU A 113 7.72 -6.85 3.45
CA LEU A 113 8.81 -7.81 3.60
C LEU A 113 8.35 -9.27 3.41
N ARG A 114 7.13 -9.58 3.85
CA ARG A 114 6.60 -10.95 3.75
C ARG A 114 6.08 -11.29 2.35
N ASN A 115 5.37 -10.36 1.72
CA ASN A 115 4.59 -10.64 0.51
C ASN A 115 5.23 -10.11 -0.78
N ARG A 116 5.96 -9.00 -0.70
CA ARG A 116 6.58 -8.31 -1.83
C ARG A 116 7.91 -7.67 -1.42
N PRO A 117 8.93 -8.50 -1.06
CA PRO A 117 10.24 -7.99 -0.64
C PRO A 117 10.94 -7.16 -1.72
N ASP A 118 10.63 -7.40 -2.99
CA ASP A 118 11.11 -6.64 -4.15
C ASP A 118 10.79 -5.13 -4.07
N LEU A 119 9.66 -4.77 -3.48
CA LEU A 119 9.26 -3.36 -3.32
C LEU A 119 10.14 -2.60 -2.32
N LEU A 120 10.80 -3.29 -1.40
CA LEU A 120 11.69 -2.65 -0.43
C LEU A 120 12.99 -2.13 -1.08
N GLU A 121 13.40 -2.71 -2.21
CA GLU A 121 14.63 -2.30 -2.93
C GLU A 121 14.47 -0.91 -3.56
N GLY A 122 13.25 -0.54 -3.95
CA GLY A 122 12.92 0.76 -4.55
C GLY A 122 12.30 1.76 -3.57
N ALA A 123 12.01 1.35 -2.33
CA ALA A 123 11.31 2.18 -1.36
C ALA A 123 12.24 3.17 -0.65
N MET A 124 11.74 4.38 -0.39
CA MET A 124 12.42 5.37 0.45
C MET A 124 12.26 4.98 1.92
N LEU A 125 13.29 4.34 2.49
CA LEU A 125 13.32 3.86 3.86
C LEU A 125 14.10 4.83 4.75
N SER A 126 13.48 5.25 5.86
CA SER A 126 14.16 6.00 6.91
C SER A 126 15.14 5.11 7.69
N GLN A 127 16.00 5.71 8.50
CA GLN A 127 16.89 4.95 9.38
C GLN A 127 16.09 4.06 10.36
N GLU A 128 14.98 4.57 10.91
CA GLU A 128 14.07 3.82 11.79
C GLU A 128 13.45 2.61 11.08
N ASP A 129 13.05 2.76 9.80
CA ASP A 129 12.52 1.66 8.99
C ASP A 129 13.57 0.56 8.78
N GLN A 130 14.83 0.93 8.50
CA GLN A 130 15.93 0.00 8.29
C GLN A 130 16.25 -0.79 9.56
N GLU A 131 16.30 -0.11 10.71
CA GLU A 131 16.52 -0.74 12.02
C GLU A 131 15.39 -1.73 12.35
N PHE A 132 14.15 -1.34 12.11
CA PHE A 132 12.98 -2.19 12.31
C PHE A 132 13.02 -3.44 11.41
N LEU A 133 13.33 -3.27 10.12
CA LEU A 133 13.46 -4.40 9.18
C LEU A 133 14.61 -5.35 9.56
N ALA A 134 15.74 -4.79 10.03
CA ALA A 134 16.86 -5.59 10.51
C ALA A 134 16.49 -6.43 11.75
N ALA A 135 15.74 -5.83 12.68
CA ALA A 135 15.24 -6.53 13.87
C ALA A 135 14.32 -7.71 13.50
N ILE A 136 13.37 -7.49 12.57
CA ILE A 136 12.46 -8.57 12.11
C ILE A 136 13.22 -9.70 11.42
N LYS A 137 14.18 -9.36 10.54
CA LYS A 137 14.99 -10.37 9.84
C LYS A 137 15.78 -11.23 10.81
N LYS A 138 16.32 -10.62 11.87
CA LYS A 138 17.07 -11.34 12.92
C LYS A 138 16.21 -12.31 13.73
N HIS A 139 14.93 -12.01 13.94
CA HIS A 139 14.00 -12.88 14.69
C HIS A 139 13.40 -14.01 13.85
N ARG A 140 13.56 -13.96 12.52
CA ARG A 140 13.05 -14.99 11.60
C ARG A 140 14.08 -16.05 11.17
N GLY A 141 15.33 -15.82 11.42
CA GLY A 141 16.44 -16.79 11.21
C GLY A 141 16.72 -17.57 12.48
#